data_7313855721590d0692dc72817c2b8f25
#
_entry.id   7313855721590d0692dc72817c2b8f25
#
_cell.length_a   1.000
_cell.length_b   1.000
_cell.length_c   1.000
_cell.angle_alpha   90.00
_cell.angle_beta   90.00
_cell.angle_gamma   90.00
#
_symmetry.space_group_name_H-M   'P 1'
#
loop_
_entity.id
_entity.type
_entity.pdbx_description
1 polymer ?
#
loop_
_entity_poly.entity_id
_entity_poly.type
_entity_poly.pdbx_seq_one_letter_code
_entity_poly.pdbx_strand_id
1 'polypeptide(L)'
;MKRYILNIALLLAACVSYTSCFNLDEEVFDRVDGTVYYADEASVQGAVGAIYAEAAYGYCEYFWYLQEFSADQIAWGTWNGGAWGWDEALKFVLSSHTWNEESTIVRQAWEKAWTTIGLANNVIYELGKVNPEAIGMDQEKIDLYIAECRTLRAW
;
A
#
# COMPACT_ATOMS: atom_id res chain seq x y z
N MET A 1 5.76 65.68 5.72
CA MET A 1 4.52 65.04 5.23
C MET A 1 4.76 64.12 4.04
N LYS A 2 5.35 64.52 2.96
CA LYS A 2 5.56 63.65 1.74
C LYS A 2 6.29 62.32 2.02
N ARG A 3 7.32 62.31 2.89
CA ARG A 3 8.04 61.08 3.26
C ARG A 3 7.17 60.06 4.04
N TYR A 4 6.28 60.51 4.90
CA TYR A 4 5.38 59.63 5.63
C TYR A 4 4.31 59.01 4.74
N ILE A 5 3.80 59.77 3.75
CA ILE A 5 2.85 59.28 2.74
C ILE A 5 3.50 58.21 1.90
N LEU A 6 4.77 58.40 1.48
CA LEU A 6 5.51 57.42 0.70
C LEU A 6 5.76 56.11 1.46
N ASN A 7 6.11 56.23 2.75
CA ASN A 7 6.33 55.05 3.60
C ASN A 7 5.04 54.28 3.86
N ILE A 8 3.92 54.95 4.04
CA ILE A 8 2.59 54.29 4.22
C ILE A 8 2.16 53.63 2.91
N ALA A 9 2.39 54.25 1.77
CA ALA A 9 2.09 53.65 0.47
C ALA A 9 2.94 52.41 0.17
N LEU A 10 4.22 52.42 0.55
CA LEU A 10 5.12 51.27 0.46
C LEU A 10 4.70 50.13 1.38
N LEU A 11 4.27 50.42 2.60
CA LEU A 11 3.77 49.43 3.55
C LEU A 11 2.46 48.78 3.07
N LEU A 12 1.53 49.59 2.52
CA LEU A 12 0.30 49.08 1.91
C LEU A 12 0.57 48.22 0.68
N ALA A 13 1.51 48.62 -0.19
CA ALA A 13 1.90 47.80 -1.34
C ALA A 13 2.54 46.46 -0.92
N ALA A 14 3.38 46.46 0.13
CA ALA A 14 3.92 45.23 0.70
C ALA A 14 2.83 44.29 1.24
N CYS A 15 1.85 44.82 1.99
CA CYS A 15 0.74 44.01 2.52
C CYS A 15 -0.08 43.33 1.43
N VAL A 16 -0.31 44.00 0.30
CA VAL A 16 -1.03 43.42 -0.86
C VAL A 16 -0.26 42.30 -1.55
N SER A 17 1.07 42.35 -1.50
CA SER A 17 1.93 41.33 -2.12
C SER A 17 1.92 39.98 -1.36
N TYR A 18 1.49 39.93 -0.09
CA TYR A 18 1.43 38.70 0.70
C TYR A 18 0.11 37.93 0.58
N THR A 19 -0.85 38.40 -0.19
CA THR A 19 -2.15 37.73 -0.41
C THR A 19 -2.15 36.76 -1.59
N SER A 20 -1.00 36.18 -1.94
CA SER A 20 -0.80 35.38 -3.17
C SER A 20 -1.34 33.95 -3.11
N CYS A 21 -1.92 33.49 -2.01
CA CYS A 21 -2.48 32.14 -1.94
C CYS A 21 -4.01 32.17 -1.97
N PHE A 22 -4.58 32.28 -3.17
CA PHE A 22 -6.04 32.36 -3.32
C PHE A 22 -6.75 31.04 -3.49
N ASN A 23 -6.04 29.96 -3.80
CA ASN A 23 -6.64 28.63 -3.89
C ASN A 23 -5.67 27.60 -3.32
N LEU A 24 -6.07 26.98 -2.22
CA LEU A 24 -5.38 25.84 -1.58
C LEU A 24 -6.09 24.52 -1.87
N ASP A 25 -7.10 24.52 -2.76
CA ASP A 25 -7.76 23.31 -3.17
C ASP A 25 -6.78 22.50 -4.02
N GLU A 26 -6.37 21.36 -3.50
CA GLU A 26 -5.48 20.45 -4.19
C GLU A 26 -6.25 19.73 -5.30
N GLU A 27 -5.86 19.94 -6.56
CA GLU A 27 -6.31 19.09 -7.64
C GLU A 27 -5.47 17.82 -7.66
N VAL A 28 -6.08 16.71 -7.23
CA VAL A 28 -5.43 15.41 -7.17
C VAL A 28 -5.45 14.76 -8.55
N PHE A 29 -4.27 14.69 -9.22
CA PHE A 29 -4.13 14.07 -10.54
C PHE A 29 -3.52 12.68 -10.51
N ASP A 30 -2.91 12.28 -9.39
CA ASP A 30 -2.09 11.07 -9.24
C ASP A 30 -2.76 9.95 -8.46
N ARG A 31 -3.94 10.21 -7.88
CA ARG A 31 -4.71 9.20 -7.12
C ARG A 31 -6.21 9.39 -7.34
N VAL A 32 -6.93 8.31 -7.25
CA VAL A 32 -8.41 8.34 -7.25
C VAL A 32 -8.88 8.58 -5.82
N ASP A 33 -9.73 9.60 -5.62
CA ASP A 33 -10.36 9.85 -4.33
C ASP A 33 -11.22 8.64 -3.93
N GLY A 34 -11.13 8.20 -2.67
CA GLY A 34 -11.87 7.05 -2.18
C GLY A 34 -13.39 7.18 -2.32
N THR A 35 -13.92 8.41 -2.30
CA THR A 35 -15.36 8.67 -2.52
C THR A 35 -15.80 8.42 -3.96
N VAL A 36 -14.87 8.54 -4.91
CA VAL A 36 -15.12 8.30 -6.35
C VAL A 36 -14.75 6.88 -6.74
N TYR A 37 -13.78 6.27 -6.04
CA TYR A 37 -13.29 4.93 -6.38
C TYR A 37 -14.36 3.85 -6.20
N TYR A 38 -15.09 3.86 -5.09
CA TYR A 38 -16.15 2.88 -4.80
C TYR A 38 -17.48 3.34 -5.40
N ALA A 39 -17.54 3.45 -6.74
CA ALA A 39 -18.69 3.94 -7.46
C ALA A 39 -19.71 2.85 -7.83
N ASP A 40 -19.28 1.59 -7.84
CA ASP A 40 -20.09 0.43 -8.23
C ASP A 40 -19.52 -0.86 -7.62
N GLU A 41 -20.25 -1.97 -7.81
CA GLU A 41 -19.80 -3.29 -7.33
C GLU A 41 -18.48 -3.73 -7.96
N ALA A 42 -18.21 -3.41 -9.21
CA ALA A 42 -16.99 -3.81 -9.89
C ALA A 42 -15.74 -3.18 -9.25
N SER A 43 -15.85 -1.92 -8.84
CA SER A 43 -14.77 -1.24 -8.10
C SER A 43 -14.55 -1.83 -6.70
N VAL A 44 -15.61 -2.24 -6.00
CA VAL A 44 -15.51 -2.97 -4.74
C VAL A 44 -14.79 -4.30 -4.94
N GLN A 45 -15.20 -5.09 -5.95
CA GLN A 45 -14.55 -6.35 -6.29
C GLN A 45 -13.09 -6.16 -6.68
N GLY A 46 -12.77 -5.11 -7.42
CA GLY A 46 -11.40 -4.76 -7.78
C GLY A 46 -10.53 -4.47 -6.57
N ALA A 47 -11.06 -3.73 -5.57
CA ALA A 47 -10.36 -3.45 -4.33
C ALA A 47 -10.10 -4.71 -3.49
N VAL A 48 -11.08 -5.59 -3.35
CA VAL A 48 -10.93 -6.88 -2.67
C VAL A 48 -9.97 -7.78 -3.43
N GLY A 49 -10.08 -7.83 -4.77
CA GLY A 49 -9.18 -8.58 -5.64
C GLY A 49 -7.72 -8.17 -5.50
N ALA A 50 -7.44 -6.88 -5.28
CA ALA A 50 -6.07 -6.39 -5.04
C ALA A 50 -5.47 -6.98 -3.75
N ILE A 51 -6.28 -7.16 -2.68
CA ILE A 51 -5.82 -7.82 -1.44
C ILE A 51 -5.45 -9.28 -1.72
N TYR A 52 -6.29 -10.01 -2.47
CA TYR A 52 -6.00 -11.39 -2.86
C TYR A 52 -4.73 -11.50 -3.70
N ALA A 53 -4.55 -10.61 -4.67
CA ALA A 53 -3.37 -10.61 -5.52
C ALA A 53 -2.07 -10.38 -4.71
N GLU A 54 -2.08 -9.44 -3.78
CA GLU A 54 -0.93 -9.15 -2.93
C GLU A 54 -0.65 -10.29 -1.93
N ALA A 55 -1.71 -10.84 -1.30
CA ALA A 55 -1.60 -11.98 -0.41
C ALA A 55 -1.04 -13.23 -1.14
N ALA A 56 -1.57 -13.54 -2.33
CA ALA A 56 -1.12 -14.66 -3.14
C ALA A 56 0.34 -14.50 -3.56
N TYR A 57 0.74 -13.30 -3.98
CA TYR A 57 2.13 -13.03 -4.35
C TYR A 57 3.07 -13.18 -3.15
N GLY A 58 2.71 -12.61 -2.00
CA GLY A 58 3.47 -12.74 -0.76
C GLY A 58 3.63 -14.20 -0.33
N TYR A 59 2.54 -14.99 -0.37
CA TYR A 59 2.56 -16.39 0.00
C TYR A 59 3.38 -17.25 -0.96
N CYS A 60 3.11 -17.17 -2.27
CA CYS A 60 3.72 -18.04 -3.28
C CYS A 60 5.21 -17.78 -3.48
N GLU A 61 5.66 -16.54 -3.26
CA GLU A 61 7.07 -16.18 -3.44
C GLU A 61 7.85 -16.18 -2.13
N TYR A 62 7.41 -15.41 -1.13
CA TYR A 62 8.25 -15.13 0.03
C TYR A 62 7.98 -16.07 1.20
N PHE A 63 6.73 -16.26 1.59
CA PHE A 63 6.41 -17.15 2.71
C PHE A 63 6.69 -18.60 2.39
N TRP A 64 6.40 -19.03 1.16
CA TRP A 64 6.74 -20.37 0.70
C TRP A 64 8.26 -20.60 0.73
N TYR A 65 9.05 -19.63 0.27
CA TYR A 65 10.51 -19.74 0.35
C TYR A 65 11.01 -19.81 1.79
N LEU A 66 10.48 -18.97 2.68
CA LEU A 66 10.85 -19.00 4.09
C LEU A 66 10.51 -20.33 4.74
N GLN A 67 9.40 -20.95 4.41
CA GLN A 67 8.97 -22.22 4.97
C GLN A 67 9.77 -23.39 4.42
N GLU A 68 9.86 -23.51 3.10
CA GLU A 68 10.39 -24.71 2.45
C GLU A 68 11.91 -24.74 2.43
N PHE A 69 12.56 -23.61 2.19
CA PHE A 69 14.03 -23.57 2.15
C PHE A 69 14.70 -23.49 3.53
N SER A 70 13.98 -23.05 4.57
CA SER A 70 14.49 -23.12 5.95
C SER A 70 14.16 -24.46 6.64
N ALA A 71 13.21 -25.21 6.10
CA ALA A 71 13.01 -26.61 6.48
C ALA A 71 13.94 -27.50 5.63
N ASP A 72 14.40 -28.64 6.14
CA ASP A 72 15.30 -29.55 5.44
C ASP A 72 14.67 -30.30 4.26
N GLN A 73 13.55 -29.81 3.74
CA GLN A 73 12.81 -30.44 2.64
C GLN A 73 13.35 -30.06 1.28
N ILE A 74 13.87 -28.83 1.14
CA ILE A 74 14.42 -28.31 -0.11
C ILE A 74 15.80 -27.74 0.15
N ALA A 75 16.80 -28.19 -0.61
CA ALA A 75 18.12 -27.61 -0.63
C ALA A 75 18.34 -26.82 -1.92
N TRP A 76 18.73 -25.57 -1.80
CA TRP A 76 19.16 -24.79 -2.97
C TRP A 76 20.63 -25.09 -3.27
N GLY A 77 20.86 -25.73 -4.42
CA GLY A 77 22.22 -26.08 -4.84
C GLY A 77 23.06 -24.85 -5.18
N THR A 78 24.37 -25.02 -5.02
CA THR A 78 25.34 -24.06 -5.52
C THR A 78 25.86 -24.48 -6.89
N TRP A 79 26.15 -23.51 -7.73
CA TRP A 79 26.79 -23.74 -9.00
C TRP A 79 28.23 -23.21 -8.95
N ASN A 80 29.18 -24.05 -9.23
CA ASN A 80 30.59 -23.66 -9.32
C ASN A 80 31.15 -23.00 -8.04
N GLY A 81 30.71 -23.44 -6.88
CA GLY A 81 31.14 -22.93 -5.57
C GLY A 81 30.48 -21.63 -5.13
N GLY A 82 29.50 -21.11 -5.88
CA GLY A 82 28.75 -19.91 -5.56
C GLY A 82 27.24 -20.15 -5.64
N ALA A 83 26.46 -19.22 -5.14
CA ALA A 83 25.02 -19.18 -5.32
C ALA A 83 24.65 -18.88 -6.78
N TRP A 84 23.46 -19.28 -7.21
CA TRP A 84 22.95 -18.88 -8.52
C TRP A 84 22.83 -17.36 -8.57
N GLY A 85 23.62 -16.71 -9.43
CA GLY A 85 23.87 -15.27 -9.38
C GLY A 85 22.68 -14.37 -9.72
N TRP A 86 21.58 -14.92 -10.28
CA TRP A 86 20.41 -14.13 -10.65
C TRP A 86 19.48 -13.80 -9.49
N ASP A 87 19.54 -14.55 -8.39
CA ASP A 87 18.68 -14.35 -7.21
C ASP A 87 19.44 -13.79 -5.99
N GLU A 88 20.65 -13.28 -6.21
CA GLU A 88 21.50 -12.70 -5.16
C GLU A 88 21.73 -13.65 -3.96
N ALA A 89 21.69 -14.96 -4.22
CA ALA A 89 21.80 -15.99 -3.20
C ALA A 89 20.65 -16.06 -2.17
N LEU A 90 19.50 -15.44 -2.43
CA LEU A 90 18.38 -15.35 -1.48
C LEU A 90 17.92 -16.72 -0.97
N LYS A 91 17.80 -17.69 -1.88
CA LYS A 91 17.34 -19.04 -1.54
C LYS A 91 18.44 -19.87 -0.88
N PHE A 92 19.70 -19.66 -1.29
CA PHE A 92 20.85 -20.31 -0.66
C PHE A 92 21.04 -19.89 0.80
N VAL A 93 20.84 -18.62 1.10
CA VAL A 93 20.89 -18.09 2.47
C VAL A 93 19.88 -18.76 3.38
N LEU A 94 18.67 -19.06 2.88
CA LEU A 94 17.64 -19.78 3.63
C LEU A 94 18.05 -21.24 3.88
N SER A 95 18.43 -21.97 2.84
CA SER A 95 18.79 -23.40 2.96
C SER A 95 20.11 -23.64 3.71
N SER A 96 21.00 -22.66 3.77
CA SER A 96 22.22 -22.72 4.57
C SER A 96 22.06 -22.21 6.01
N HIS A 97 20.89 -21.73 6.37
CA HIS A 97 20.58 -21.13 7.68
C HIS A 97 21.50 -19.96 8.07
N THR A 98 21.93 -19.17 7.08
CA THR A 98 22.79 -17.99 7.27
C THR A 98 22.03 -16.66 7.18
N TRP A 99 20.70 -16.71 7.13
CA TRP A 99 19.86 -15.54 7.08
C TRP A 99 19.82 -14.79 8.42
N ASN A 100 19.51 -13.51 8.34
CA ASN A 100 19.32 -12.61 9.47
C ASN A 100 18.22 -11.58 9.12
N GLU A 101 17.97 -10.64 10.01
CA GLU A 101 16.97 -9.57 9.83
C GLU A 101 17.25 -8.63 8.65
N GLU A 102 18.51 -8.55 8.19
CA GLU A 102 18.91 -7.73 7.04
C GLU A 102 18.73 -8.48 5.71
N SER A 103 18.47 -9.78 5.77
CA SER A 103 18.29 -10.61 4.57
C SER A 103 17.12 -10.13 3.74
N THR A 104 17.36 -9.86 2.46
CA THR A 104 16.36 -9.31 1.53
C THR A 104 15.06 -10.14 1.51
N ILE A 105 15.17 -11.47 1.53
CA ILE A 105 13.99 -12.35 1.51
C ILE A 105 13.11 -12.21 2.76
N VAL A 106 13.73 -12.05 3.95
CA VAL A 106 13.02 -11.85 5.22
C VAL A 106 12.32 -10.49 5.20
N ARG A 107 13.02 -9.45 4.77
CA ARG A 107 12.45 -8.10 4.64
C ARG A 107 11.29 -8.06 3.65
N GLN A 108 11.43 -8.68 2.48
CA GLN A 108 10.37 -8.72 1.48
C GLN A 108 9.13 -9.48 1.97
N ALA A 109 9.29 -10.59 2.69
CA ALA A 109 8.15 -11.29 3.30
C ALA A 109 7.43 -10.39 4.30
N TRP A 110 8.16 -9.69 5.16
CA TRP A 110 7.60 -8.73 6.11
C TRP A 110 6.84 -7.59 5.40
N GLU A 111 7.46 -6.97 4.40
CA GLU A 111 6.85 -5.89 3.61
C GLU A 111 5.56 -6.35 2.94
N LYS A 112 5.53 -7.53 2.35
CA LYS A 112 4.34 -8.10 1.69
C LYS A 112 3.21 -8.39 2.67
N ALA A 113 3.51 -8.94 3.83
CA ALA A 113 2.51 -9.15 4.88
C ALA A 113 1.86 -7.82 5.30
N TRP A 114 2.67 -6.81 5.60
CA TRP A 114 2.16 -5.51 6.03
C TRP A 114 1.46 -4.74 4.92
N THR A 115 1.86 -4.88 3.67
CA THR A 115 1.15 -4.31 2.53
C THR A 115 -0.24 -4.91 2.40
N THR A 116 -0.37 -6.25 2.51
CA THR A 116 -1.65 -6.94 2.48
C THR A 116 -2.57 -6.49 3.61
N ILE A 117 -2.04 -6.41 4.84
CA ILE A 117 -2.78 -5.92 6.01
C ILE A 117 -3.23 -4.47 5.80
N GLY A 118 -2.36 -3.63 5.26
CA GLY A 118 -2.66 -2.23 4.97
C GLY A 118 -3.78 -2.06 3.94
N LEU A 119 -3.72 -2.83 2.85
CA LEU A 119 -4.78 -2.86 1.84
C LEU A 119 -6.12 -3.31 2.44
N ALA A 120 -6.11 -4.40 3.21
CA ALA A 120 -7.32 -4.89 3.87
C ALA A 120 -7.92 -3.87 4.84
N ASN A 121 -7.09 -3.20 5.65
CA ASN A 121 -7.55 -2.15 6.55
C ASN A 121 -8.19 -0.99 5.80
N ASN A 122 -7.58 -0.56 4.69
CA ASN A 122 -8.11 0.53 3.87
C ASN A 122 -9.47 0.17 3.27
N VAL A 123 -9.59 -1.02 2.66
CA VAL A 123 -10.85 -1.47 2.07
C VAL A 123 -11.96 -1.61 3.13
N ILE A 124 -11.66 -2.20 4.30
CA ILE A 124 -12.61 -2.31 5.41
C ILE A 124 -13.10 -0.92 5.85
N TYR A 125 -12.18 0.03 5.98
CA TYR A 125 -12.52 1.39 6.42
C TYR A 125 -13.37 2.12 5.39
N GLU A 126 -13.01 2.05 4.11
CA GLU A 126 -13.74 2.74 3.05
C GLU A 126 -15.11 2.11 2.80
N LEU A 127 -15.21 0.77 2.75
CA LEU A 127 -16.51 0.10 2.61
C LEU A 127 -17.46 0.37 3.77
N GLY A 128 -16.94 0.60 4.97
CA GLY A 128 -17.75 1.02 6.12
C GLY A 128 -18.38 2.40 5.99
N LYS A 129 -17.97 3.22 5.03
CA LYS A 129 -18.52 4.56 4.75
C LYS A 129 -19.44 4.60 3.52
N VAL A 130 -19.35 3.59 2.66
CA VAL A 130 -20.11 3.55 1.41
C VAL A 130 -21.61 3.42 1.73
N ASN A 131 -22.43 4.19 1.01
CA ASN A 131 -23.87 3.96 0.98
C ASN A 131 -24.17 2.86 -0.06
N PRO A 132 -24.62 1.66 0.35
CA PRO A 132 -24.82 0.53 -0.57
C PRO A 132 -25.81 0.86 -1.70
N GLU A 133 -26.90 1.54 -1.38
CA GLU A 133 -27.94 1.91 -2.36
C GLU A 133 -27.38 2.83 -3.46
N ALA A 134 -26.45 3.72 -3.11
CA ALA A 134 -25.84 4.65 -4.06
C ALA A 134 -24.98 3.95 -5.12
N ILE A 135 -24.47 2.76 -4.80
CA ILE A 135 -23.62 1.94 -5.69
C ILE A 135 -24.33 0.69 -6.22
N GLY A 136 -25.65 0.60 -5.98
CA GLY A 136 -26.47 -0.52 -6.47
C GLY A 136 -26.21 -1.85 -5.78
N MET A 137 -25.79 -1.84 -4.51
CA MET A 137 -25.48 -3.02 -3.71
C MET A 137 -26.39 -3.13 -2.49
N ASP A 138 -26.49 -4.33 -1.92
CA ASP A 138 -27.15 -4.59 -0.64
C ASP A 138 -26.13 -4.45 0.51
N GLN A 139 -26.62 -4.05 1.69
CA GLN A 139 -25.79 -3.98 2.91
C GLN A 139 -25.18 -5.35 3.25
N GLU A 140 -25.94 -6.43 3.10
CA GLU A 140 -25.44 -7.80 3.34
C GLU A 140 -24.22 -8.12 2.48
N LYS A 141 -24.22 -7.67 1.23
CA LYS A 141 -23.09 -7.89 0.30
C LYS A 141 -21.86 -7.08 0.69
N ILE A 142 -22.03 -5.83 1.14
CA ILE A 142 -20.94 -5.02 1.70
C ILE A 142 -20.36 -5.71 2.94
N ASP A 143 -21.21 -6.21 3.83
CA ASP A 143 -20.78 -6.91 5.05
C ASP A 143 -20.00 -8.18 4.73
N LEU A 144 -20.39 -8.92 3.67
CA LEU A 144 -19.64 -10.08 3.17
C LEU A 144 -18.24 -9.69 2.69
N TYR A 145 -18.10 -8.64 1.88
CA TYR A 145 -16.78 -8.17 1.44
C TYR A 145 -15.90 -7.70 2.61
N ILE A 146 -16.49 -7.03 3.60
CA ILE A 146 -15.77 -6.64 4.81
C ILE A 146 -15.31 -7.88 5.60
N ALA A 147 -16.15 -8.91 5.71
CA ALA A 147 -15.80 -10.16 6.39
C ALA A 147 -14.66 -10.90 5.64
N GLU A 148 -14.71 -10.90 4.33
CA GLU A 148 -13.67 -11.46 3.46
C GLU A 148 -12.32 -10.73 3.66
N CYS A 149 -12.33 -9.38 3.64
CA CYS A 149 -11.15 -8.58 3.93
C CYS A 149 -10.59 -8.82 5.33
N ARG A 150 -11.46 -8.99 6.35
CA ARG A 150 -11.06 -9.34 7.72
C ARG A 150 -10.40 -10.72 7.79
N THR A 151 -10.90 -11.67 7.01
CA THR A 151 -10.34 -13.02 6.93
C THR A 151 -8.94 -12.98 6.32
N LEU A 152 -8.77 -12.30 5.18
CA LEU A 152 -7.47 -12.12 4.54
C LEU A 152 -6.46 -11.38 5.42
N ARG A 153 -6.93 -10.40 6.19
CA ARG A 153 -6.08 -9.68 7.14
C ARG A 153 -5.61 -10.55 8.31
N ALA A 154 -6.43 -11.52 8.73
CA ALA A 154 -6.13 -12.41 9.86
C ALA A 154 -5.25 -13.59 9.46
N TRP A 155 -5.28 -13.97 8.20
CA TRP A 155 -4.48 -15.06 7.64
C TRP A 155 -3.01 -14.67 7.50
#